data_c5874b37643ecc8e697776973b8af6d4
#
_entry.id   c5874b37643ecc8e697776973b8af6d4
#
_cell.length_a   1.000
_cell.length_b   1.000
_cell.length_c   1.000
_cell.angle_alpha   90.00
_cell.angle_beta   90.00
_cell.angle_gamma   90.00
#
_symmetry.space_group_name_H-M   'P 1'
#
loop_
_entity.id
_entity.type
_entity.pdbx_description
1 polymer ?
#
loop_
_entity_poly.entity_id
_entity_poly.type
_entity_poly.pdbx_seq_one_letter_code
_entity_poly.pdbx_strand_id
1 'polypeptide(L)'
;MYVLAIVVMAVLVQSCEEPNLDQRSYVSGIVRDASTGEPIVGAEVYLSRYTPAERIAPRAAEPVGPSMTLTDSLGKYEFTHLYFGTYNISAVADGYLPSDNIEITLMEEAEVVNFDLIKGE
;
A
#
# COMPACT_ATOMS: atom_id res chain seq x y z
N MET A 1 35.31 18.50 28.70
CA MET A 1 35.80 17.70 27.65
C MET A 1 35.22 16.35 27.66
N TYR A 2 35.30 15.66 28.74
CA TYR A 2 34.78 14.31 28.76
C TYR A 2 33.30 14.24 28.60
N VAL A 3 32.64 15.27 29.06
CA VAL A 3 31.20 15.28 28.97
C VAL A 3 30.75 15.24 27.54
N LEU A 4 31.50 15.89 26.69
CA LEU A 4 31.15 15.92 25.30
C LEU A 4 31.21 14.56 24.69
N ALA A 5 32.21 13.79 25.01
CA ALA A 5 32.33 12.48 24.46
C ALA A 5 31.18 11.60 24.88
N ILE A 6 30.75 11.74 26.09
CA ILE A 6 29.67 10.94 26.58
C ILE A 6 28.38 11.25 25.85
N VAL A 7 28.16 12.51 25.59
CA VAL A 7 26.96 12.89 24.87
C VAL A 7 26.94 12.29 23.49
N VAL A 8 28.08 12.27 22.85
CA VAL A 8 28.13 11.71 21.49
C VAL A 8 27.80 10.23 21.52
N MET A 9 28.27 9.55 22.53
CA MET A 9 27.98 8.15 22.62
C MET A 9 26.51 7.91 22.82
N ALA A 10 25.88 8.71 23.60
CA ALA A 10 24.45 8.51 23.80
C ALA A 10 23.68 8.67 22.51
N VAL A 11 24.07 9.62 21.70
CA VAL A 11 23.40 9.82 20.45
C VAL A 11 23.59 8.63 19.54
N LEU A 12 24.76 8.06 19.53
CA LEU A 12 25.00 6.91 18.71
C LEU A 12 24.16 5.74 19.12
N VAL A 13 24.01 5.55 20.41
CA VAL A 13 23.20 4.46 20.89
C VAL A 13 21.78 4.62 20.42
N GLN A 14 21.29 5.82 20.44
CA GLN A 14 19.93 6.01 20.00
C GLN A 14 19.76 5.77 18.55
N SER A 15 20.72 6.15 17.76
CA SER A 15 20.56 5.97 16.34
C SER A 15 20.67 4.51 15.96
N CYS A 16 21.16 3.68 16.85
CA CYS A 16 21.23 2.27 16.55
C CYS A 16 20.05 1.51 17.08
N GLU A 17 18.91 2.12 17.08
CA GLU A 17 17.75 1.45 17.54
C GLU A 17 17.49 0.19 16.81
N GLU A 18 16.90 -0.76 17.49
CA GLU A 18 16.65 -2.02 16.88
C GLU A 18 15.66 -1.87 15.76
N PRO A 19 15.67 -2.77 14.85
CA PRO A 19 14.75 -2.71 13.73
C PRO A 19 13.33 -2.78 14.22
N ASN A 20 12.49 -2.08 13.56
CA ASN A 20 11.11 -2.04 13.92
C ASN A 20 10.43 -3.30 13.47
N LEU A 21 10.03 -4.12 14.40
CA LEU A 21 9.39 -5.36 14.07
C LEU A 21 7.99 -5.16 13.56
N ASP A 22 7.45 -4.00 13.78
CA ASP A 22 6.12 -3.70 13.31
C ASP A 22 6.16 -2.87 12.07
N GLN A 23 7.02 -3.20 11.16
CA GLN A 23 7.14 -2.41 9.98
C GLN A 23 5.87 -2.42 9.19
N ARG A 24 5.40 -1.27 8.86
CA ARG A 24 4.18 -1.12 8.13
C ARG A 24 4.41 -0.25 6.92
N SER A 25 3.59 -0.46 5.94
CA SER A 25 3.69 0.29 4.72
C SER A 25 2.33 0.85 4.39
N TYR A 26 2.27 1.69 3.37
CA TYR A 26 0.98 2.11 2.86
C TYR A 26 1.08 2.24 1.36
N VAL A 27 -0.07 2.09 0.71
CA VAL A 27 -0.16 2.19 -0.72
C VAL A 27 -1.14 3.29 -1.02
N SER A 28 -0.79 4.17 -1.92
CA SER A 28 -1.68 5.23 -2.31
C SER A 28 -1.58 5.43 -3.80
N GLY A 29 -2.52 6.18 -4.34
CA GLY A 29 -2.49 6.44 -5.75
C GLY A 29 -3.70 7.21 -6.17
N ILE A 30 -3.85 7.35 -7.47
CA ILE A 30 -4.95 8.07 -8.07
C ILE A 30 -5.55 7.20 -9.15
N VAL A 31 -6.88 7.18 -9.22
CA VAL A 31 -7.59 6.47 -10.26
C VAL A 31 -8.14 7.51 -11.21
N ARG A 32 -7.83 7.39 -12.49
CA ARG A 32 -8.20 8.37 -13.49
C ARG A 32 -8.81 7.70 -14.70
N ASP A 33 -9.51 8.52 -15.47
CA ASP A 33 -10.04 8.10 -16.75
C ASP A 33 -8.90 8.10 -17.75
N ALA A 34 -8.69 6.99 -18.43
CA ALA A 34 -7.55 6.87 -19.31
C ALA A 34 -7.60 7.82 -20.48
N SER A 35 -8.79 8.20 -20.93
CA SER A 35 -8.88 9.05 -22.10
C SER A 35 -8.90 10.52 -21.77
N THR A 36 -9.40 10.91 -20.61
CA THR A 36 -9.49 12.33 -20.28
C THR A 36 -8.47 12.74 -19.23
N GLY A 37 -7.97 11.79 -18.46
CA GLY A 37 -7.06 12.11 -17.38
C GLY A 37 -7.74 12.64 -16.14
N GLU A 38 -9.06 12.65 -16.13
CA GLU A 38 -9.77 13.20 -15.00
C GLU A 38 -9.90 12.17 -13.88
N PRO A 39 -9.88 12.62 -12.63
CA PRO A 39 -9.99 11.68 -11.55
C PRO A 39 -11.37 11.04 -11.49
N ILE A 40 -11.41 9.81 -11.02
CA ILE A 40 -12.65 9.07 -10.89
C ILE A 40 -12.99 8.99 -9.42
N VAL A 41 -14.13 9.58 -9.06
CA VAL A 41 -14.58 9.61 -7.69
C VAL A 41 -15.37 8.35 -7.40
N GLY A 42 -15.17 7.77 -6.24
CA GLY A 42 -15.95 6.61 -5.86
C GLY A 42 -15.53 5.32 -6.51
N ALA A 43 -14.35 5.28 -7.10
CA ALA A 43 -13.85 4.03 -7.64
C ALA A 43 -13.46 3.12 -6.49
N GLU A 44 -13.64 1.83 -6.69
CA GLU A 44 -13.30 0.86 -5.66
C GLU A 44 -11.94 0.30 -5.95
N VAL A 45 -11.05 0.37 -4.98
CA VAL A 45 -9.72 -0.19 -5.12
C VAL A 45 -9.63 -1.36 -4.16
N TYR A 46 -9.28 -2.52 -4.70
CA TYR A 46 -9.23 -3.75 -3.93
C TYR A 46 -7.80 -4.18 -3.72
N LEU A 47 -7.53 -4.67 -2.53
CA LEU A 47 -6.20 -5.11 -2.16
C LEU A 47 -6.32 -6.46 -1.50
N SER A 48 -5.52 -7.43 -1.94
CA SER A 48 -5.51 -8.73 -1.31
C SER A 48 -4.08 -9.19 -1.17
N ARG A 49 -3.84 -9.94 -0.11
CA ARG A 49 -2.51 -10.42 0.13
C ARG A 49 -2.25 -11.63 -0.72
N TYR A 50 -1.12 -11.64 -1.39
CA TYR A 50 -0.77 -12.76 -2.24
C TYR A 50 -0.23 -13.88 -1.37
N THR A 51 -0.76 -15.07 -1.57
CA THR A 51 -0.31 -16.23 -0.82
C THR A 51 -0.08 -17.35 -1.79
N PRO A 52 1.17 -17.73 -2.01
CA PRO A 52 1.44 -18.84 -2.92
C PRO A 52 0.78 -20.11 -2.42
N ALA A 53 0.44 -20.96 -3.34
CA ALA A 53 -0.26 -22.16 -2.99
C ALA A 53 0.49 -23.00 -1.98
N GLU A 54 1.78 -23.06 -2.12
CA GLU A 54 2.53 -23.89 -1.21
C GLU A 54 2.62 -23.30 0.17
N ARG A 55 2.18 -22.08 0.35
CA ARG A 55 2.21 -21.50 1.66
C ARG A 55 0.89 -21.53 2.34
N ILE A 56 0.02 -22.35 1.93
CA ILE A 56 -1.28 -22.43 2.54
C ILE A 56 -1.12 -23.05 3.90
N ALA A 57 -0.93 -22.24 4.87
CA ALA A 57 -0.82 -22.74 6.21
C ALA A 57 -2.16 -22.74 6.84
N PRO A 58 -2.41 -23.67 7.69
CA PRO A 58 -3.67 -23.72 8.37
C PRO A 58 -3.81 -22.65 9.41
N ARG A 59 -2.83 -21.81 9.59
CA ARG A 59 -2.96 -20.84 10.61
C ARG A 59 -4.04 -19.86 10.24
N ALA A 60 -4.58 -19.28 11.22
CA ALA A 60 -5.65 -18.36 11.03
C ALA A 60 -5.21 -17.25 10.14
N ALA A 61 -6.10 -16.81 9.31
CA ALA A 61 -5.77 -15.76 8.41
C ALA A 61 -5.38 -14.54 9.18
N GLU A 62 -4.32 -13.91 8.76
CA GLU A 62 -3.94 -12.72 9.38
C GLU A 62 -4.72 -11.60 8.87
N PRO A 63 -5.12 -10.71 9.70
CA PRO A 63 -5.83 -9.53 9.25
C PRO A 63 -4.92 -8.76 8.36
N VAL A 64 -5.40 -8.39 7.24
CA VAL A 64 -4.62 -7.72 6.28
C VAL A 64 -5.02 -6.28 6.18
N GLY A 65 -5.65 -5.74 7.04
CA GLY A 65 -6.10 -4.39 6.91
C GLY A 65 -7.22 -4.29 5.94
N PRO A 66 -7.61 -3.11 5.56
CA PRO A 66 -8.76 -2.95 4.67
C PRO A 66 -8.47 -3.57 3.33
N SER A 67 -9.42 -4.33 2.84
CA SER A 67 -9.26 -4.96 1.56
C SER A 67 -9.90 -4.14 0.45
N MET A 68 -10.54 -3.05 0.76
CA MET A 68 -11.15 -2.22 -0.25
C MET A 68 -11.29 -0.81 0.27
N THR A 69 -11.09 0.16 -0.61
CA THR A 69 -11.30 1.54 -0.26
C THR A 69 -11.86 2.26 -1.47
N LEU A 70 -12.40 3.44 -1.26
CA LEU A 70 -12.98 4.22 -2.32
C LEU A 70 -12.14 5.45 -2.57
N THR A 71 -12.13 5.90 -3.82
CA THR A 71 -11.40 7.12 -4.12
C THR A 71 -12.21 8.33 -3.70
N ASP A 72 -11.51 9.39 -3.38
CA ASP A 72 -12.15 10.63 -2.94
C ASP A 72 -12.41 11.55 -4.13
N SER A 73 -12.72 12.80 -3.84
CA SER A 73 -13.08 13.74 -4.89
C SER A 73 -11.93 14.06 -5.83
N LEU A 74 -10.73 13.74 -5.44
CA LEU A 74 -9.57 13.93 -6.29
C LEU A 74 -9.12 12.63 -6.91
N GLY A 75 -9.90 11.56 -6.78
CA GLY A 75 -9.53 10.26 -7.30
C GLY A 75 -8.48 9.55 -6.49
N LYS A 76 -8.20 10.02 -5.30
CA LYS A 76 -7.12 9.45 -4.49
C LYS A 76 -7.63 8.36 -3.58
N TYR A 77 -6.80 7.36 -3.39
CA TYR A 77 -7.10 6.28 -2.46
C TYR A 77 -5.87 6.01 -1.62
N GLU A 78 -6.09 5.32 -0.51
CA GLU A 78 -4.99 5.02 0.38
C GLU A 78 -5.31 3.80 1.22
N PHE A 79 -4.35 2.89 1.34
CA PHE A 79 -4.40 1.79 2.29
C PHE A 79 -3.26 2.00 3.26
N THR A 80 -3.55 1.92 4.55
CA THR A 80 -2.53 2.17 5.54
C THR A 80 -2.38 0.96 6.45
N HIS A 81 -1.31 0.96 7.20
CA HIS A 81 -1.06 -0.08 8.20
C HIS A 81 -0.97 -1.46 7.59
N LEU A 82 -0.27 -1.55 6.47
CA LEU A 82 -0.10 -2.82 5.80
C LEU A 82 1.23 -3.43 6.21
N TYR A 83 1.22 -4.73 6.43
CA TYR A 83 2.46 -5.41 6.69
C TYR A 83 3.26 -5.52 5.40
N PHE A 84 4.55 -5.62 5.53
CA PHE A 84 5.39 -5.85 4.36
C PHE A 84 5.00 -7.18 3.75
N GLY A 85 5.10 -7.27 2.46
CA GLY A 85 4.76 -8.51 1.77
C GLY A 85 4.26 -8.21 0.37
N THR A 86 3.76 -9.23 -0.27
CA THR A 86 3.31 -9.14 -1.65
C THR A 86 1.79 -9.09 -1.68
N TYR A 87 1.26 -8.20 -2.48
CA TYR A 87 -0.16 -7.98 -2.58
C TYR A 87 -0.58 -7.87 -4.03
N ASN A 88 -1.85 -8.10 -4.28
CA ASN A 88 -2.46 -7.81 -5.56
C ASN A 88 -3.41 -6.65 -5.37
N ILE A 89 -3.40 -5.72 -6.30
CA ILE A 89 -4.23 -4.54 -6.20
C ILE A 89 -4.91 -4.29 -7.54
N SER A 90 -6.17 -3.88 -7.50
CA SER A 90 -6.92 -3.61 -8.70
C SER A 90 -7.96 -2.55 -8.42
N ALA A 91 -8.51 -1.97 -9.47
CA ALA A 91 -9.49 -0.90 -9.34
C ALA A 91 -10.68 -1.17 -10.24
N VAL A 92 -11.86 -0.78 -9.77
CA VAL A 92 -13.10 -0.95 -10.49
C VAL A 92 -13.94 0.31 -10.31
N ALA A 93 -14.61 0.74 -11.35
CA ALA A 93 -15.51 1.88 -11.25
C ALA A 93 -16.67 1.69 -12.20
N ASP A 94 -17.82 2.26 -11.85
CA ASP A 94 -19.00 2.15 -12.67
C ASP A 94 -18.74 2.79 -14.02
N GLY A 95 -19.10 2.09 -15.06
CA GLY A 95 -18.91 2.62 -16.39
C GLY A 95 -17.53 2.42 -16.96
N TYR A 96 -16.67 1.73 -16.24
CA TYR A 96 -15.32 1.47 -16.68
C TYR A 96 -15.01 -0.01 -16.64
N LEU A 97 -14.07 -0.41 -17.46
CA LEU A 97 -13.61 -1.78 -17.43
C LEU A 97 -12.70 -1.96 -16.21
N PRO A 98 -12.75 -3.12 -15.57
CA PRO A 98 -11.89 -3.32 -14.41
C PRO A 98 -10.42 -3.26 -14.80
N SER A 99 -9.60 -2.82 -13.90
CA SER A 99 -8.18 -2.81 -14.16
C SER A 99 -7.62 -4.22 -14.04
N ASP A 100 -6.41 -4.40 -14.53
CA ASP A 100 -5.72 -5.66 -14.32
C ASP A 100 -5.30 -5.73 -12.86
N ASN A 101 -5.08 -6.95 -12.41
CA ASN A 101 -4.49 -7.13 -11.10
C ASN A 101 -3.01 -6.80 -11.20
N ILE A 102 -2.55 -5.98 -10.31
CA ILE A 102 -1.15 -5.61 -10.29
C ILE A 102 -0.54 -6.20 -9.03
N GLU A 103 0.56 -6.91 -9.21
CA GLU A 103 1.24 -7.50 -8.08
C GLU A 103 2.27 -6.50 -7.58
N ILE A 104 2.23 -6.19 -6.30
CA ILE A 104 3.19 -5.27 -5.71
C ILE A 104 3.80 -5.92 -4.50
N THR A 105 5.03 -5.55 -4.22
CA THR A 105 5.72 -6.05 -3.05
C THR A 105 6.07 -4.86 -2.19
N LEU A 106 5.54 -4.84 -0.99
CA LEU A 106 5.75 -3.74 -0.07
C LEU A 106 6.96 -4.04 0.78
N MET A 107 8.02 -3.32 0.55
CA MET A 107 9.24 -3.45 1.31
C MET A 107 9.69 -2.13 1.86
N GLU A 108 8.95 -1.07 1.57
CA GLU A 108 9.30 0.26 2.04
C GLU A 108 8.08 0.88 2.65
N GLU A 109 8.27 2.03 3.23
CA GLU A 109 7.19 2.67 3.93
C GLU A 109 6.02 3.04 3.04
N ALA A 110 6.29 3.34 1.80
CA ALA A 110 5.24 3.84 0.92
C ALA A 110 5.41 3.32 -0.48
N GLU A 111 4.30 3.09 -1.12
CA GLU A 111 4.30 2.66 -2.50
C GLU A 111 3.17 3.40 -3.20
N VAL A 112 3.38 3.81 -4.43
CA VAL A 112 2.38 4.55 -5.18
C VAL A 112 1.98 3.72 -6.40
N VAL A 113 0.67 3.49 -6.53
CA VAL A 113 0.15 2.75 -7.67
C VAL A 113 -1.02 3.54 -8.23
N ASN A 114 -0.92 3.96 -9.47
CA ASN A 114 -1.96 4.72 -10.12
C ASN A 114 -2.68 3.86 -11.14
N PHE A 115 -3.94 4.14 -11.34
CA PHE A 115 -4.74 3.38 -12.29
C PHE A 115 -5.33 4.33 -13.31
N ASP A 116 -5.30 3.92 -14.57
CA ASP A 116 -5.98 4.62 -15.64
C ASP A 116 -7.02 3.65 -16.17
N LEU A 117 -8.28 3.92 -15.92
CA LEU A 117 -9.34 3.00 -16.29
C LEU A 117 -9.92 3.37 -17.63
N ILE A 118 -10.30 2.35 -18.36
CA ILE A 118 -10.82 2.52 -19.70
C ILE A 118 -12.33 2.45 -19.63
N LYS A 119 -12.98 3.45 -20.22
CA LYS A 119 -14.42 3.50 -20.19
C LYS A 119 -14.99 2.32 -20.94
N GLY A 120 -15.97 1.70 -20.34
CA GLY A 120 -16.63 0.58 -20.99
C GLY A 120 -17.77 1.05 -21.85
N GLU A 121 -18.39 0.08 -22.50
CA GLU A 121 -19.48 0.41 -23.39
C GLU A 121 -20.79 0.57 -22.69
#